data_b19dfd6ac67d962ad5a2fc20e96e97b8
#
_entry.id   b19dfd6ac67d962ad5a2fc20e96e97b8
#
_cell.length_a   1.000
_cell.length_b   1.000
_cell.length_c   1.000
_cell.angle_alpha   90.00
_cell.angle_beta   90.00
_cell.angle_gamma   90.00
#
_symmetry.space_group_name_H-M   'P 1'
#
loop_
_entity.id
_entity.type
_entity.pdbx_description
1 polymer ?
#
loop_
_entity_poly.entity_id
_entity_poly.type
_entity_poly.pdbx_seq_one_letter_code
_entity_poly.pdbx_strand_id
1 'polypeptide(L)'
;MPVENSRLKGFYKLSVKERRDLVAELAGLDKEAVDALAATGELSEAAADRIIENVVGTLALPVGVATNFIIDGEHYIVPFALEEPSVVAAASNMAKRCHAKGGFVSNNT
;
A
#
# COMPACT_ATOMS: atom_id res chain seq x y z
N MET A 1 -7.56 -1.52 0.78
CA MET A 1 -7.69 -2.42 1.95
C MET A 1 -8.52 -1.72 3.03
N PRO A 2 -9.73 -2.20 3.30
CA PRO A 2 -10.55 -1.63 4.37
C PRO A 2 -9.94 -1.89 5.74
N VAL A 3 -10.02 -0.90 6.62
CA VAL A 3 -9.49 -0.96 7.99
C VAL A 3 -10.43 -0.24 8.95
N GLU A 4 -10.29 -0.49 10.24
CA GLU A 4 -11.13 0.14 11.25
C GLU A 4 -10.84 1.65 11.36
N ASN A 5 -9.57 2.02 11.34
CA ASN A 5 -9.15 3.42 11.36
C ASN A 5 -7.94 3.62 10.45
N SER A 6 -8.08 4.49 9.46
CA SER A 6 -7.03 4.80 8.48
C SER A 6 -6.02 5.86 8.96
N ARG A 7 -6.30 6.52 10.08
CA ARG A 7 -5.40 7.54 10.63
C ARG A 7 -4.34 6.89 11.52
N LEU A 8 -3.17 6.62 10.94
CA LEU A 8 -2.07 5.95 11.61
C LEU A 8 -0.99 6.97 12.02
N LYS A 9 -1.20 7.60 13.19
CA LYS A 9 -0.25 8.60 13.70
C LYS A 9 1.14 8.00 13.92
N GLY A 10 2.17 8.68 13.40
CA GLY A 10 3.55 8.23 13.56
C GLY A 10 3.94 7.03 12.73
N PHE A 11 3.10 6.59 11.80
CA PHE A 11 3.37 5.43 10.93
C PHE A 11 4.72 5.57 10.21
N TYR A 12 5.04 6.76 9.71
CA TYR A 12 6.30 7.03 9.00
C TYR A 12 7.54 6.86 9.88
N LYS A 13 7.39 6.92 11.20
CA LYS A 13 8.49 6.76 12.17
C LYS A 13 8.82 5.29 12.45
N LEU A 14 7.95 4.38 12.10
CA LEU A 14 8.15 2.96 12.30
C LEU A 14 9.17 2.42 11.30
N SER A 15 9.82 1.31 11.65
CA SER A 15 10.65 0.57 10.68
C SER A 15 9.80 -0.09 9.60
N VAL A 16 10.43 -0.53 8.52
CA VAL A 16 9.73 -1.26 7.45
C VAL A 16 9.02 -2.50 7.99
N LYS A 17 9.70 -3.26 8.86
CA LYS A 17 9.10 -4.45 9.48
C LYS A 17 7.90 -4.09 10.35
N GLU A 18 8.03 -3.07 11.19
CA GLU A 18 6.93 -2.62 12.06
C GLU A 18 5.74 -2.12 11.25
N ARG A 19 5.98 -1.38 10.17
CA ARG A 19 4.90 -0.95 9.27
C ARG A 19 4.22 -2.13 8.61
N ARG A 20 4.98 -3.10 8.12
CA ARG A 20 4.45 -4.30 7.49
C ARG A 20 3.60 -5.11 8.47
N ASP A 21 4.09 -5.30 9.68
CA ASP A 21 3.36 -6.04 10.72
C ASP A 21 2.06 -5.33 11.10
N LEU A 22 2.10 -4.00 11.24
CA LEU A 22 0.90 -3.20 11.54
C LEU A 22 -0.13 -3.28 10.41
N VAL A 23 0.30 -3.14 9.17
CA VAL A 23 -0.58 -3.27 8.00
C VAL A 23 -1.19 -4.68 7.93
N ALA A 24 -0.40 -5.69 8.20
CA ALA A 24 -0.88 -7.08 8.23
C ALA A 24 -1.99 -7.27 9.28
N GLU A 25 -1.81 -6.72 10.46
CA GLU A 25 -2.82 -6.77 11.53
C GLU A 25 -4.09 -6.03 11.12
N LEU A 26 -3.96 -4.78 10.66
CA LEU A 26 -5.11 -3.93 10.32
C LEU A 26 -5.89 -4.44 9.11
N ALA A 27 -5.21 -4.94 8.10
CA ALA A 27 -5.82 -5.38 6.84
C ALA A 27 -6.13 -6.87 6.80
N GLY A 28 -5.79 -7.62 7.86
CA GLY A 28 -6.04 -9.05 7.93
C GLY A 28 -5.21 -9.87 6.95
N LEU A 29 -3.97 -9.45 6.68
CA LEU A 29 -3.08 -10.19 5.78
C LEU A 29 -2.62 -11.49 6.44
N ASP A 30 -2.61 -12.57 5.67
CA ASP A 30 -2.08 -13.84 6.14
C ASP A 30 -0.54 -13.88 6.10
N LYS A 31 0.02 -14.96 6.65
CA LYS A 31 1.48 -15.14 6.69
C LYS A 31 2.10 -15.15 5.29
N GLU A 32 1.44 -15.77 4.33
CA GLU A 32 1.93 -15.85 2.95
C GLU A 32 2.06 -14.46 2.33
N ALA A 33 1.07 -13.60 2.51
CA ALA A 33 1.11 -12.22 2.02
C ALA A 33 2.21 -11.40 2.70
N VAL A 34 2.38 -11.56 4.01
CA VAL A 34 3.45 -10.88 4.78
C VAL A 34 4.83 -11.33 4.30
N ASP A 35 5.02 -12.63 4.13
CA ASP A 35 6.29 -13.19 3.64
C ASP A 35 6.60 -12.71 2.22
N ALA A 36 5.60 -12.65 1.34
CA ALA A 36 5.75 -12.12 -0.01
C ALA A 36 6.19 -10.65 -0.01
N LEU A 37 5.60 -9.81 0.83
CA LEU A 37 6.01 -8.41 0.99
C LEU A 37 7.43 -8.27 1.54
N ALA A 38 7.84 -9.19 2.41
CA ALA A 38 9.18 -9.18 3.01
C ALA A 38 10.27 -9.66 2.04
N ALA A 39 9.91 -10.46 1.05
CA ALA A 39 10.83 -11.21 0.21
C ALA A 39 11.42 -10.44 -0.98
N THR A 40 11.16 -9.16 -1.09
CA THR A 40 11.74 -8.23 -2.08
C THR A 40 12.07 -8.87 -3.45
N GLY A 41 11.04 -9.24 -4.19
CA GLY A 41 11.21 -9.65 -5.59
C GLY A 41 11.29 -11.17 -5.82
N GLU A 42 10.24 -11.88 -5.51
CA GLU A 42 10.13 -13.33 -5.75
C GLU A 42 9.67 -13.73 -7.16
N LEU A 43 9.54 -12.79 -8.09
CA LEU A 43 9.21 -13.16 -9.47
C LEU A 43 10.41 -13.86 -10.10
N SER A 44 10.29 -15.18 -10.30
CA SER A 44 11.36 -15.97 -10.92
C SER A 44 11.55 -15.60 -12.40
N GLU A 45 12.77 -15.81 -12.92
CA GLU A 45 13.04 -15.61 -14.34
C GLU A 45 12.13 -16.45 -15.22
N ALA A 46 11.88 -17.71 -14.84
CA ALA A 46 11.00 -18.60 -15.59
C ALA A 46 9.54 -18.12 -15.61
N ALA A 47 9.07 -17.53 -14.51
CA ALA A 47 7.74 -16.93 -14.46
C ALA A 47 7.66 -15.66 -15.30
N ALA A 48 8.66 -14.79 -15.19
CA ALA A 48 8.75 -13.55 -15.98
C ALA A 48 8.77 -13.83 -17.48
N ASP A 49 9.53 -14.85 -17.90
CA ASP A 49 9.66 -15.26 -19.31
C ASP A 49 8.32 -15.70 -19.93
N ARG A 50 7.38 -16.13 -19.10
CA ARG A 50 6.02 -16.45 -19.55
C ARG A 50 5.06 -15.27 -19.60
N ILE A 51 5.47 -14.11 -19.03
CA ILE A 51 4.60 -12.93 -18.95
C ILE A 51 4.82 -12.00 -20.13
N ILE A 52 6.08 -11.75 -20.49
CA ILE A 52 6.43 -10.91 -21.65
C ILE A 52 7.53 -11.57 -22.47
N GLU A 53 7.72 -11.10 -23.70
CA GLU A 53 8.74 -11.59 -24.61
C GLU A 53 10.13 -11.01 -24.27
N ASN A 54 11.18 -11.74 -24.63
CA ASN A 54 12.57 -11.27 -24.58
C ASN A 54 13.03 -10.82 -23.18
N VAL A 55 12.59 -11.52 -22.15
CA VAL A 55 12.93 -11.19 -20.75
C VAL A 55 14.44 -11.26 -20.54
N VAL A 56 15.02 -10.22 -19.95
CA VAL A 56 16.42 -10.16 -19.54
C VAL A 56 16.59 -10.09 -18.03
N GLY A 57 15.50 -9.92 -17.28
CA GLY A 57 15.53 -9.82 -15.82
C GLY A 57 14.22 -9.30 -15.26
N THR A 58 14.22 -8.96 -14.00
CA THR A 58 13.08 -8.38 -13.27
C THR A 58 13.50 -7.11 -12.54
N LEU A 59 12.53 -6.23 -12.30
CA LEU A 59 12.76 -4.99 -11.57
C LEU A 59 11.78 -4.92 -10.40
N ALA A 60 12.30 -4.83 -9.19
CA ALA A 60 11.48 -4.69 -8.00
C ALA A 60 11.02 -3.24 -7.81
N LEU A 61 9.75 -3.05 -7.44
CA LEU A 61 9.20 -1.75 -7.07
C LEU A 61 8.88 -1.72 -5.56
N PRO A 62 9.18 -0.61 -4.87
CA PRO A 62 8.73 -0.44 -3.49
C PRO A 62 7.20 -0.45 -3.41
N VAL A 63 6.67 -1.06 -2.35
CA VAL A 63 5.25 -1.01 -2.01
C VAL A 63 5.09 -0.23 -0.71
N GLY A 64 4.40 0.90 -0.78
CA GLY A 64 4.01 1.68 0.39
C GLY A 64 2.50 1.70 0.53
N VAL A 65 2.02 2.28 1.62
CA VAL A 65 0.58 2.48 1.83
C VAL A 65 0.30 3.94 2.12
N ALA A 66 -0.71 4.48 1.45
CA ALA A 66 -1.26 5.79 1.79
C ALA A 66 -2.29 5.62 2.90
N THR A 67 -2.23 6.51 3.87
CA THR A 67 -3.08 6.50 5.07
C THR A 67 -4.14 7.59 4.99
N ASN A 68 -5.00 7.67 5.99
CA ASN A 68 -6.01 8.72 6.17
C ASN A 68 -7.19 8.70 5.20
N PHE A 69 -7.31 7.71 4.32
CA PHE A 69 -8.45 7.67 3.38
C PHE A 69 -9.73 7.26 4.08
N ILE A 70 -10.77 8.06 3.85
CA ILE A 70 -12.16 7.68 4.07
C ILE A 70 -12.84 7.77 2.72
N ILE A 71 -13.47 6.70 2.28
CA ILE A 71 -14.17 6.63 1.00
C ILE A 71 -15.57 6.09 1.29
N ASP A 72 -16.58 6.87 0.93
CA ASP A 72 -17.99 6.53 1.18
C ASP A 72 -18.27 6.15 2.65
N GLY A 73 -17.62 6.86 3.57
CA GLY A 73 -17.79 6.64 5.02
C GLY A 73 -16.96 5.53 5.63
N GLU A 74 -16.21 4.77 4.83
CA GLU A 74 -15.35 3.69 5.30
C GLU A 74 -13.87 4.07 5.26
N HIS A 75 -13.10 3.59 6.22
CA HIS A 75 -11.66 3.81 6.30
C HIS A 75 -10.88 2.82 5.45
N TYR A 76 -9.92 3.33 4.70
CA TYR A 76 -9.03 2.53 3.85
C TYR A 76 -7.58 2.94 4.04
N ILE A 77 -6.68 1.97 3.90
CA ILE A 77 -5.29 2.20 3.55
C ILE A 77 -5.12 1.75 2.10
N VAL A 78 -4.38 2.54 1.29
CA VAL A 78 -4.29 2.33 -0.15
C VAL A 78 -2.87 1.94 -0.53
N PRO A 79 -2.63 0.72 -1.05
CA PRO A 79 -1.30 0.32 -1.46
C PRO A 79 -0.88 1.02 -2.77
N PHE A 80 0.38 1.43 -2.81
CA PHE A 80 1.02 2.05 -3.96
C PHE A 80 2.29 1.27 -4.29
N ALA A 81 2.48 0.92 -5.54
CA ALA A 81 3.74 0.35 -6.03
C ALA A 81 4.35 1.34 -7.03
N LEU A 82 5.43 2.00 -6.64
CA LEU A 82 6.07 3.00 -7.48
C LEU A 82 7.49 3.31 -7.01
N GLU A 83 8.24 3.96 -7.89
CA GLU A 83 9.64 4.35 -7.66
C GLU A 83 9.82 5.82 -7.29
N GLU A 84 8.78 6.65 -7.43
CA GLU A 84 8.90 8.10 -7.27
C GLU A 84 8.74 8.53 -5.80
N PRO A 85 9.68 9.32 -5.26
CA PRO A 85 9.56 9.85 -3.89
C PRO A 85 8.36 10.79 -3.73
N SER A 86 7.83 10.87 -2.52
CA SER A 86 6.81 11.82 -2.08
C SER A 86 5.38 11.58 -2.57
N VAL A 87 5.13 10.68 -3.50
CA VAL A 87 3.76 10.42 -4.01
C VAL A 87 2.86 9.84 -2.92
N VAL A 88 3.34 8.83 -2.19
CA VAL A 88 2.57 8.22 -1.08
C VAL A 88 2.34 9.23 0.04
N ALA A 89 3.37 10.00 0.37
CA ALA A 89 3.27 11.06 1.40
C ALA A 89 2.26 12.14 1.00
N ALA A 90 2.28 12.58 -0.26
CA ALA A 90 1.35 13.58 -0.79
C ALA A 90 -0.10 13.05 -0.77
N ALA A 91 -0.31 11.81 -1.18
CA ALA A 91 -1.62 11.18 -1.15
C ALA A 91 -2.16 11.09 0.28
N SER A 92 -1.35 10.63 1.22
CA SER A 92 -1.72 10.52 2.63
C SER A 92 -2.04 11.89 3.25
N ASN A 93 -1.24 12.91 2.92
CA ASN A 93 -1.44 14.27 3.42
C ASN A 93 -2.71 14.89 2.87
N MET A 94 -3.00 14.73 1.59
CA MET A 94 -4.24 15.23 0.99
C MET A 94 -5.45 14.49 1.56
N ALA A 95 -5.39 13.18 1.72
CA ALA A 95 -6.44 12.40 2.34
C ALA A 95 -6.72 12.86 3.78
N LYS A 96 -5.65 13.20 4.54
CA LYS A 96 -5.78 13.76 5.89
C LYS A 96 -6.54 15.09 5.89
N ARG A 97 -6.30 15.96 4.90
CA ARG A 97 -7.02 17.24 4.78
C ARG A 97 -8.50 17.03 4.50
N CYS A 98 -8.85 16.02 3.72
CA CYS A 98 -10.24 15.69 3.41
C CYS A 98 -10.95 14.97 4.57
N HIS A 99 -10.20 14.39 5.50
CA HIS A 99 -10.70 13.57 6.61
C HIS A 99 -11.73 14.31 7.47
N ALA A 100 -11.48 15.58 7.79
CA ALA A 100 -12.35 16.40 8.64
C ALA A 100 -13.73 16.65 8.02
N LYS A 101 -13.87 16.51 6.70
CA LYS A 101 -15.13 16.70 5.97
C LYS A 101 -15.75 15.39 5.49
N GLY A 102 -15.35 14.28 6.11
CA GLY A 102 -15.91 12.96 5.80
C GLY A 102 -15.19 12.19 4.70
N GLY A 103 -14.08 12.74 4.15
CA GLY A 103 -13.28 12.06 3.15
C GLY A 103 -13.82 12.20 1.73
N PHE A 104 -13.72 11.15 0.95
CA PHE A 104 -14.09 11.11 -0.47
C PHE A 104 -15.43 10.42 -0.67
N VAL A 105 -16.14 10.82 -1.71
CA VAL A 105 -17.39 10.19 -2.13
C VAL A 105 -17.20 9.65 -3.54
N SER A 106 -17.49 8.38 -3.74
CA SER A 106 -17.50 7.79 -5.08
C SER A 106 -18.86 7.97 -5.74
N ASN A 107 -18.85 8.12 -7.05
CA ASN A 107 -20.07 8.21 -7.84
C ASN A 107 -19.92 7.34 -9.08
N ASN A 108 -20.87 6.44 -9.26
CA ASN A 108 -20.90 5.54 -10.40
C ASN A 108 -21.82 6.13 -11.48
N THR A 109 -21.24 6.58 -12.56
CA THR A 109 -22.00 7.15 -13.70
C THR A 109 -22.16 6.14 -14.83
#